data_a7b819453fa43d49e6e214bc3a040e53
#
_entry.id   a7b819453fa43d49e6e214bc3a040e53
#
_cell.length_a   1.000
_cell.length_b   1.000
_cell.length_c   1.000
_cell.angle_alpha   90.00
_cell.angle_beta   90.00
_cell.angle_gamma   90.00
#
_symmetry.space_group_name_H-M   'P 1'
#
loop_
_entity.id
_entity.type
_entity.pdbx_description
1 polymer ?
#
loop_
_entity_poly.entity_id
_entity_poly.type
_entity_poly.pdbx_seq_one_letter_code
_entity_poly.pdbx_strand_id
1 'polypeptide(L)'
;MTYQRWLGLLISILITLIPASTGAQSSRSLEGMWSDPPATTAGSFCFFLCTDAGIERLNALLDDPKNDTRPFAELQDEARKYEVEFMRQRLTEAALKTYPVDQAENPSFLRCEPPGLAQQMFMPHQLEIRTRGKDRIELRYGEWEARRTIYLDGRRRPAKQLPTKMGLSVGHWDGESLIVETSGIAAGIAGWPQLLAFSAQHSDQLRIVEHYARSTDGKALMLTATVEDPWSLKEPLVLKKMWRWAPESRILPYKDCQLPTEFSKGVHQ
;
A
#
# COMPACT_ATOMS: atom_id res chain seq x y z
N MET A 1 -0.55 -59.97 -71.71
CA MET A 1 -0.01 -58.66 -71.35
C MET A 1 -1.09 -57.90 -70.62
N THR A 2 -1.10 -57.94 -69.30
CA THR A 2 -2.13 -57.35 -68.41
C THR A 2 -1.47 -56.25 -67.55
N TYR A 3 -1.89 -55.01 -67.82
CA TYR A 3 -1.48 -53.84 -67.06
C TYR A 3 -2.34 -53.71 -65.79
N GLN A 4 -1.72 -53.81 -64.63
CA GLN A 4 -2.37 -53.64 -63.37
C GLN A 4 -2.17 -52.18 -62.91
N ARG A 5 -3.30 -51.43 -62.81
CA ARG A 5 -3.33 -50.05 -62.31
C ARG A 5 -3.38 -50.05 -60.78
N TRP A 6 -2.39 -49.44 -60.15
CA TRP A 6 -2.40 -49.11 -58.73
C TRP A 6 -3.10 -47.77 -58.52
N LEU A 7 -4.25 -47.76 -57.82
CA LEU A 7 -4.87 -46.55 -57.29
C LEU A 7 -4.22 -46.24 -55.98
N GLY A 8 -3.44 -45.15 -55.87
CA GLY A 8 -2.94 -44.60 -54.64
C GLY A 8 -4.01 -43.75 -53.94
N LEU A 9 -4.44 -44.16 -52.75
CA LEU A 9 -5.31 -43.37 -51.87
C LEU A 9 -4.47 -42.32 -51.19
N LEU A 10 -4.64 -41.04 -51.53
CA LEU A 10 -4.11 -39.90 -50.81
C LEU A 10 -5.04 -39.63 -49.62
N ILE A 11 -4.61 -39.99 -48.39
CA ILE A 11 -5.27 -39.60 -47.17
C ILE A 11 -4.77 -38.19 -46.80
N SER A 12 -5.61 -37.20 -47.07
CA SER A 12 -5.37 -35.81 -46.58
C SER A 12 -5.67 -35.75 -45.09
N ILE A 13 -4.62 -35.68 -44.29
CA ILE A 13 -4.74 -35.39 -42.85
C ILE A 13 -5.01 -33.89 -42.70
N LEU A 14 -6.24 -33.54 -42.40
CA LEU A 14 -6.64 -32.18 -41.99
C LEU A 14 -6.15 -31.95 -40.53
N ILE A 15 -5.03 -31.30 -40.39
CA ILE A 15 -4.56 -30.81 -39.04
C ILE A 15 -5.40 -29.60 -38.73
N THR A 16 -6.43 -29.76 -37.91
CA THR A 16 -7.16 -28.65 -37.30
C THR A 16 -6.27 -28.03 -36.24
N LEU A 17 -5.65 -26.89 -36.58
CA LEU A 17 -5.03 -26.00 -35.61
C LEU A 17 -6.12 -25.45 -34.69
N ILE A 18 -6.26 -26.01 -33.48
CA ILE A 18 -7.03 -25.43 -32.42
C ILE A 18 -6.21 -24.23 -31.92
N PRO A 19 -6.69 -22.99 -32.04
CA PRO A 19 -6.00 -21.88 -31.42
C PRO A 19 -6.03 -22.11 -29.90
N ALA A 20 -4.85 -22.32 -29.29
CA ALA A 20 -4.72 -22.25 -27.89
C ALA A 20 -5.09 -20.79 -27.47
N SER A 21 -6.30 -20.62 -26.98
CA SER A 21 -6.69 -19.40 -26.30
C SER A 21 -5.81 -19.32 -25.05
N THR A 22 -4.64 -18.70 -25.18
CA THR A 22 -3.94 -18.13 -24.05
C THR A 22 -4.90 -17.13 -23.45
N GLY A 23 -5.60 -17.52 -22.40
CA GLY A 23 -6.42 -16.63 -21.64
C GLY A 23 -5.53 -15.46 -21.20
N ALA A 24 -5.63 -14.34 -21.89
CA ALA A 24 -5.08 -13.09 -21.41
C ALA A 24 -5.73 -12.85 -20.06
N GLN A 25 -4.98 -13.15 -19.01
CA GLN A 25 -5.37 -12.85 -17.64
C GLN A 25 -5.67 -11.36 -17.63
N SER A 26 -6.92 -11.01 -17.33
CA SER A 26 -7.39 -9.62 -17.35
C SER A 26 -6.35 -8.77 -16.63
N SER A 27 -5.71 -7.85 -17.35
CA SER A 27 -4.70 -6.92 -16.85
C SER A 27 -5.20 -6.06 -15.68
N ARG A 28 -6.52 -6.01 -15.48
CA ARG A 28 -7.19 -5.29 -14.39
C ARG A 28 -7.19 -6.02 -13.05
N SER A 29 -6.65 -7.23 -12.92
CA SER A 29 -6.68 -7.94 -11.63
C SER A 29 -5.51 -7.54 -10.76
N LEU A 30 -5.80 -6.95 -9.60
CA LEU A 30 -4.83 -6.75 -8.51
C LEU A 30 -4.85 -7.91 -7.52
N GLU A 31 -5.68 -8.93 -7.77
CA GLU A 31 -5.92 -10.06 -6.85
C GLU A 31 -4.66 -10.87 -6.61
N GLY A 32 -4.45 -11.23 -5.35
CA GLY A 32 -3.36 -12.08 -4.91
C GLY A 32 -2.68 -11.63 -3.63
N MET A 33 -1.53 -12.22 -3.38
CA MET A 33 -0.68 -11.91 -2.23
C MET A 33 0.48 -11.02 -2.66
N TRP A 34 0.67 -9.97 -1.89
CA TRP A 34 1.69 -8.97 -2.05
C TRP A 34 2.51 -8.83 -0.77
N SER A 35 3.80 -8.66 -0.87
CA SER A 35 4.71 -8.50 0.27
C SER A 35 5.58 -7.28 0.08
N ASP A 36 5.96 -6.64 1.17
CA ASP A 36 6.95 -5.57 1.09
C ASP A 36 8.24 -6.09 0.45
N PRO A 37 8.88 -5.28 -0.41
CA PRO A 37 10.18 -5.63 -0.94
C PRO A 37 11.22 -5.69 0.20
N PRO A 38 12.33 -6.43 0.03
CA PRO A 38 13.42 -6.38 0.98
C PRO A 38 13.91 -4.95 1.20
N ALA A 39 14.28 -4.63 2.43
CA ALA A 39 14.76 -3.30 2.82
C ALA A 39 15.94 -2.76 2.00
N THR A 40 16.72 -3.66 1.42
CA THR A 40 17.90 -3.36 0.59
C THR A 40 17.55 -3.06 -0.88
N THR A 41 16.26 -3.14 -1.27
CA THR A 41 15.86 -2.88 -2.65
C THR A 41 15.76 -1.38 -2.87
N ALA A 42 16.65 -0.81 -3.68
CA ALA A 42 16.55 0.56 -4.15
C ALA A 42 15.17 0.78 -4.81
N GLY A 43 14.47 1.84 -4.43
CA GLY A 43 13.13 2.14 -4.92
C GLY A 43 11.98 1.43 -4.19
N SER A 44 12.23 0.80 -3.04
CA SER A 44 11.15 0.31 -2.18
C SER A 44 10.47 1.49 -1.47
N PHE A 45 9.46 2.05 -2.13
CA PHE A 45 8.67 3.14 -1.57
C PHE A 45 8.00 2.74 -0.26
N CYS A 46 8.07 3.64 0.70
CA CYS A 46 7.47 3.56 2.02
C CYS A 46 7.95 2.39 2.90
N PHE A 47 9.10 1.81 2.59
CA PHE A 47 9.86 1.10 3.63
C PHE A 47 10.73 2.09 4.42
N PHE A 48 11.39 3.04 3.73
CA PHE A 48 12.20 4.10 4.34
C PHE A 48 11.75 5.51 3.91
N LEU A 49 11.31 5.67 2.67
CA LEU A 49 10.91 6.94 2.07
C LEU A 49 9.60 6.75 1.33
N CYS A 50 8.63 7.63 1.61
CA CYS A 50 7.28 7.55 1.05
C CYS A 50 6.95 8.69 0.10
N THR A 51 7.79 9.71 0.02
CA THR A 51 7.57 10.89 -0.83
C THR A 51 8.59 10.97 -1.96
N ASP A 52 8.21 11.64 -3.05
CA ASP A 52 9.17 11.93 -4.13
C ASP A 52 10.34 12.77 -3.61
N ALA A 53 10.08 13.75 -2.74
CA ALA A 53 11.11 14.59 -2.16
C ALA A 53 12.18 13.79 -1.39
N GLY A 54 11.76 12.77 -0.63
CA GLY A 54 12.68 11.87 0.05
C GLY A 54 13.52 11.03 -0.92
N ILE A 55 12.87 10.49 -1.94
CA ILE A 55 13.55 9.68 -2.97
C ILE A 55 14.53 10.52 -3.79
N GLU A 56 14.13 11.71 -4.21
CA GLU A 56 15.02 12.65 -4.94
C GLU A 56 16.22 13.03 -4.09
N ARG A 57 16.02 13.26 -2.79
CA ARG A 57 17.13 13.52 -1.86
C ARG A 57 18.10 12.35 -1.78
N LEU A 58 17.58 11.11 -1.68
CA LEU A 58 18.44 9.92 -1.64
C LEU A 58 19.22 9.77 -2.95
N ASN A 59 18.57 9.93 -4.10
CA ASN A 59 19.24 9.87 -5.39
C ASN A 59 20.34 10.93 -5.50
N ALA A 60 20.07 12.16 -5.11
CA ALA A 60 21.07 13.22 -5.11
C ALA A 60 22.27 12.93 -4.19
N LEU A 61 22.04 12.24 -3.08
CA LEU A 61 23.13 11.79 -2.20
C LEU A 61 23.97 10.67 -2.82
N LEU A 62 23.32 9.74 -3.53
CA LEU A 62 23.99 8.62 -4.21
C LEU A 62 24.77 9.09 -5.44
N ASP A 63 24.31 10.12 -6.13
CA ASP A 63 24.95 10.67 -7.32
C ASP A 63 26.13 11.61 -7.00
N ASP A 64 26.30 12.02 -5.73
CA ASP A 64 27.43 12.90 -5.34
C ASP A 64 28.68 12.05 -5.03
N PRO A 65 29.76 12.15 -5.82
CA PRO A 65 31.00 11.39 -5.62
C PRO A 65 31.63 11.53 -4.23
N LYS A 66 31.32 12.64 -3.51
CA LYS A 66 31.79 12.81 -2.11
C LYS A 66 31.22 11.78 -1.16
N ASN A 67 30.14 11.11 -1.54
CA ASN A 67 29.47 10.09 -0.74
C ASN A 67 29.87 8.66 -1.10
N ASP A 68 30.74 8.42 -2.11
CA ASP A 68 31.10 7.08 -2.59
C ASP A 68 31.63 6.13 -1.49
N THR A 69 32.22 6.68 -0.44
CA THR A 69 32.75 5.92 0.69
C THR A 69 31.81 5.83 1.89
N ARG A 70 30.67 6.51 1.84
CA ARG A 70 29.70 6.50 2.94
C ARG A 70 28.81 5.25 2.87
N PRO A 71 28.52 4.61 4.02
CA PRO A 71 27.57 3.51 4.06
C PRO A 71 26.18 3.93 3.53
N PHE A 72 25.57 3.07 2.72
CA PHE A 72 24.22 3.33 2.16
C PHE A 72 23.18 3.65 3.25
N ALA A 73 23.26 2.97 4.40
CA ALA A 73 22.35 3.22 5.52
C ALA A 73 22.42 4.66 6.06
N GLU A 74 23.60 5.29 6.04
CA GLU A 74 23.77 6.70 6.45
C GLU A 74 23.09 7.65 5.46
N LEU A 75 23.23 7.38 4.16
CA LEU A 75 22.59 8.18 3.11
C LEU A 75 21.07 8.05 3.17
N GLN A 76 20.57 6.84 3.42
CA GLN A 76 19.14 6.62 3.65
C GLN A 76 18.64 7.39 4.87
N ASP A 77 19.39 7.37 5.97
CA ASP A 77 19.03 8.06 7.19
C ASP A 77 18.98 9.58 7.00
N GLU A 78 19.93 10.12 6.23
CA GLU A 78 19.94 11.54 5.87
C GLU A 78 18.73 11.91 5.00
N ALA A 79 18.42 11.09 3.99
CA ALA A 79 17.25 11.30 3.14
C ALA A 79 15.94 11.20 3.95
N ARG A 80 15.86 10.27 4.90
CA ARG A 80 14.70 10.13 5.80
C ARG A 80 14.51 11.36 6.68
N LYS A 81 15.58 11.89 7.27
CA LYS A 81 15.51 13.12 8.07
C LYS A 81 15.01 14.30 7.23
N TYR A 82 15.48 14.40 6.00
CA TYR A 82 15.01 15.40 5.05
C TYR A 82 13.50 15.22 4.76
N GLU A 83 13.06 14.01 4.49
CA GLU A 83 11.64 13.70 4.22
C GLU A 83 10.74 14.03 5.42
N VAL A 84 11.16 13.68 6.63
CA VAL A 84 10.42 14.01 7.87
C VAL A 84 10.25 15.52 8.01
N GLU A 85 11.31 16.29 7.76
CA GLU A 85 11.25 17.75 7.81
C GLU A 85 10.36 18.31 6.69
N PHE A 86 10.45 17.76 5.49
CA PHE A 86 9.57 18.09 4.36
C PHE A 86 8.10 17.90 4.72
N MET A 87 7.73 16.79 5.37
CA MET A 87 6.36 16.54 5.82
C MET A 87 5.97 17.45 6.99
N ARG A 88 6.88 17.68 7.96
CA ARG A 88 6.65 18.54 9.12
C ARG A 88 6.30 19.98 8.71
N GLN A 89 6.96 20.51 7.69
CA GLN A 89 6.70 21.85 7.17
C GLN A 89 5.29 22.02 6.60
N ARG A 90 4.66 20.90 6.22
CA ARG A 90 3.28 20.85 5.68
C ARG A 90 2.22 20.75 6.77
N LEU A 91 2.61 20.52 8.04
CA LEU A 91 1.67 20.53 9.13
C LEU A 91 1.15 21.96 9.41
N THR A 92 -0.13 22.04 9.73
CA THR A 92 -0.73 23.27 10.23
C THR A 92 -0.20 23.60 11.64
N GLU A 93 -0.44 24.83 12.11
CA GLU A 93 -0.12 25.19 13.50
C GLU A 93 -0.86 24.32 14.52
N ALA A 94 -2.08 23.90 14.20
CA ALA A 94 -2.87 23.03 15.07
C ALA A 94 -2.19 21.65 15.23
N ALA A 95 -1.79 21.03 14.14
CA ALA A 95 -1.11 19.73 14.16
C ALA A 95 0.28 19.80 14.79
N LEU A 96 1.01 20.90 14.59
CA LEU A 96 2.35 21.10 15.18
C LEU A 96 2.32 21.15 16.71
N LYS A 97 1.20 21.51 17.34
CA LYS A 97 1.09 21.55 18.82
C LYS A 97 1.18 20.16 19.45
N THR A 98 0.82 19.12 18.70
CA THR A 98 0.83 17.73 19.17
C THR A 98 1.88 16.87 18.47
N TYR A 99 2.70 17.47 17.59
CA TYR A 99 3.74 16.77 16.85
C TYR A 99 5.09 16.79 17.59
N PRO A 100 5.86 15.71 17.60
CA PRO A 100 5.48 14.38 17.19
C PRO A 100 4.56 13.69 18.21
N VAL A 101 3.64 12.85 17.74
CA VAL A 101 2.85 12.01 18.67
C VAL A 101 3.69 10.82 19.08
N ASP A 102 3.76 10.52 20.37
CA ASP A 102 4.42 9.31 20.83
C ASP A 102 3.59 8.07 20.43
N GLN A 103 4.18 7.20 19.62
CA GLN A 103 3.53 5.97 19.20
C GLN A 103 3.34 4.98 20.36
N ALA A 104 4.14 5.06 21.40
CA ALA A 104 3.94 4.26 22.60
C ALA A 104 2.64 4.63 23.33
N GLU A 105 2.17 5.86 23.16
CA GLU A 105 0.88 6.33 23.70
C GLU A 105 -0.29 6.06 22.74
N ASN A 106 -0.04 5.46 21.55
CA ASN A 106 -1.09 5.18 20.60
C ASN A 106 -2.09 4.18 21.20
N PRO A 107 -3.37 4.57 21.39
CA PRO A 107 -4.36 3.70 22.01
C PRO A 107 -4.56 2.38 21.27
N SER A 108 -4.38 2.34 19.94
CA SER A 108 -4.48 1.11 19.16
C SER A 108 -3.34 0.16 19.48
N PHE A 109 -2.10 0.67 19.58
CA PHE A 109 -0.94 -0.12 19.99
C PHE A 109 -1.11 -0.68 21.41
N LEU A 110 -1.51 0.16 22.39
CA LEU A 110 -1.72 -0.24 23.76
C LEU A 110 -2.85 -1.27 23.96
N ARG A 111 -3.79 -1.34 23.02
CA ARG A 111 -4.90 -2.30 23.08
C ARG A 111 -4.77 -3.45 22.09
N CYS A 112 -3.65 -3.54 21.38
CA CYS A 112 -3.46 -4.55 20.34
C CYS A 112 -4.57 -4.52 19.27
N GLU A 113 -4.99 -3.34 18.87
CA GLU A 113 -6.01 -3.12 17.86
C GLU A 113 -5.39 -2.60 16.56
N PRO A 114 -6.00 -2.91 15.40
CA PRO A 114 -5.56 -2.30 14.15
C PRO A 114 -5.54 -0.77 14.26
N PRO A 115 -4.48 -0.10 13.80
CA PRO A 115 -4.47 1.35 13.67
C PRO A 115 -5.51 1.80 12.62
N GLY A 116 -5.76 3.09 12.53
CA GLY A 116 -6.59 3.65 11.48
C GLY A 116 -5.96 3.49 10.08
N LEU A 117 -6.77 3.67 9.03
CA LEU A 117 -6.35 3.49 7.64
C LEU A 117 -5.10 4.29 7.30
N ALA A 118 -5.01 5.54 7.77
CA ALA A 118 -3.89 6.44 7.52
C ALA A 118 -2.52 5.86 7.92
N GLN A 119 -2.49 4.97 8.89
CA GLN A 119 -1.27 4.26 9.29
C GLN A 119 -1.21 2.86 8.67
N GLN A 120 -2.33 2.12 8.69
CA GLN A 120 -2.40 0.72 8.28
C GLN A 120 -1.87 0.49 6.86
N MET A 121 -2.21 1.37 5.91
CA MET A 121 -1.85 1.19 4.50
C MET A 121 -0.35 1.32 4.24
N PHE A 122 0.41 1.93 5.16
CA PHE A 122 1.86 2.12 5.04
C PHE A 122 2.68 1.19 5.93
N MET A 123 2.05 0.35 6.73
CA MET A 123 2.74 -0.64 7.56
C MET A 123 3.52 -1.65 6.71
N PRO A 124 4.72 -2.11 7.14
CA PRO A 124 5.60 -2.98 6.35
C PRO A 124 5.16 -4.45 6.41
N HIS A 125 3.96 -4.75 5.97
CA HIS A 125 3.39 -6.09 6.04
C HIS A 125 2.77 -6.52 4.72
N GLN A 126 2.43 -7.81 4.63
CA GLN A 126 1.76 -8.38 3.49
C GLN A 126 0.40 -7.71 3.26
N LEU A 127 -0.01 -7.69 2.00
CA LEU A 127 -1.32 -7.28 1.56
C LEU A 127 -1.94 -8.39 0.73
N GLU A 128 -3.10 -8.88 1.15
CA GLU A 128 -3.92 -9.77 0.35
C GLU A 128 -5.06 -8.98 -0.28
N ILE A 129 -5.23 -9.12 -1.60
CA ILE A 129 -6.32 -8.50 -2.36
C ILE A 129 -7.19 -9.61 -2.92
N ARG A 130 -8.50 -9.53 -2.67
CA ARG A 130 -9.49 -10.47 -3.18
C ARG A 130 -10.68 -9.76 -3.79
N THR A 131 -11.07 -10.15 -4.98
CA THR A 131 -12.33 -9.72 -5.58
C THR A 131 -13.50 -10.50 -4.98
N ARG A 132 -14.58 -9.80 -4.64
CA ARG A 132 -15.79 -10.37 -4.07
C ARG A 132 -17.00 -10.00 -4.92
N GLY A 133 -17.41 -10.93 -5.77
CA GLY A 133 -18.47 -10.66 -6.76
C GLY A 133 -18.03 -9.63 -7.79
N LYS A 134 -18.95 -8.76 -8.22
CA LYS A 134 -18.69 -7.72 -9.23
C LYS A 134 -18.51 -6.33 -8.63
N ASP A 135 -18.84 -6.17 -7.37
CA ASP A 135 -19.07 -4.88 -6.72
C ASP A 135 -18.14 -4.58 -5.54
N ARG A 136 -17.21 -5.50 -5.20
CA ARG A 136 -16.35 -5.34 -4.03
C ARG A 136 -14.96 -5.91 -4.24
N ILE A 137 -13.99 -5.22 -3.62
CA ILE A 137 -12.62 -5.70 -3.43
C ILE A 137 -12.35 -5.69 -1.93
N GLU A 138 -11.86 -6.79 -1.40
CA GLU A 138 -11.40 -6.91 -0.02
C GLU A 138 -9.89 -6.83 0.04
N LEU A 139 -9.38 -5.96 0.91
CA LEU A 139 -7.99 -5.86 1.30
C LEU A 139 -7.84 -6.42 2.72
N ARG A 140 -6.88 -7.33 2.90
CA ARG A 140 -6.46 -7.83 4.20
C ARG A 140 -4.99 -7.49 4.37
N TYR A 141 -4.71 -6.71 5.40
CA TYR A 141 -3.34 -6.32 5.75
C TYR A 141 -2.74 -7.32 6.73
N GLY A 142 -1.44 -7.58 6.61
CA GLY A 142 -0.74 -8.50 7.50
C GLY A 142 -0.69 -8.00 8.94
N GLU A 143 -0.56 -6.68 9.13
CA GLU A 143 -0.57 -6.10 10.48
C GLU A 143 -1.98 -6.18 11.08
N TRP A 144 -2.09 -6.82 12.25
CA TRP A 144 -3.33 -6.98 13.00
C TRP A 144 -4.49 -7.64 12.22
N GLU A 145 -4.20 -8.26 11.07
CA GLU A 145 -5.22 -8.79 10.16
C GLU A 145 -6.32 -7.77 9.80
N ALA A 146 -5.97 -6.49 9.78
CA ALA A 146 -6.90 -5.44 9.46
C ALA A 146 -7.55 -5.68 8.09
N ARG A 147 -8.87 -5.49 8.01
CA ARG A 147 -9.67 -5.72 6.79
C ARG A 147 -10.30 -4.43 6.33
N ARG A 148 -10.36 -4.28 5.02
CA ARG A 148 -10.98 -3.14 4.35
C ARG A 148 -11.77 -3.63 3.15
N THR A 149 -12.95 -3.08 2.97
CA THR A 149 -13.77 -3.33 1.77
C THR A 149 -13.81 -2.07 0.92
N ILE A 150 -13.47 -2.20 -0.36
CA ILE A 150 -13.64 -1.18 -1.38
C ILE A 150 -14.89 -1.55 -2.17
N TYR A 151 -15.85 -0.64 -2.22
CA TYR A 151 -17.10 -0.80 -2.95
C TYR A 151 -16.97 -0.22 -4.35
N LEU A 152 -17.39 -0.97 -5.37
CA LEU A 152 -17.29 -0.57 -6.79
C LEU A 152 -18.64 -0.15 -7.37
N ASP A 153 -19.67 -0.03 -6.54
CA ASP A 153 -21.05 0.28 -6.93
C ASP A 153 -21.37 1.79 -6.89
N GLY A 154 -20.37 2.64 -6.69
CA GLY A 154 -20.53 4.10 -6.68
C GLY A 154 -21.34 4.64 -5.48
N ARG A 155 -21.54 3.84 -4.43
CA ARG A 155 -22.26 4.28 -3.23
C ARG A 155 -21.63 5.53 -2.61
N ARG A 156 -22.47 6.30 -1.92
CA ARG A 156 -22.02 7.45 -1.13
C ARG A 156 -22.11 7.14 0.35
N ARG A 157 -21.21 7.74 1.14
CA ARG A 157 -21.29 7.63 2.60
C ARG A 157 -22.58 8.30 3.08
N PRO A 158 -23.42 7.61 3.87
CA PRO A 158 -24.59 8.23 4.48
C PRO A 158 -24.17 9.38 5.41
N ALA A 159 -24.85 10.52 5.33
CA ALA A 159 -24.50 11.72 6.11
C ALA A 159 -24.48 11.48 7.64
N LYS A 160 -25.29 10.54 8.12
CA LYS A 160 -25.39 10.19 9.55
C LYS A 160 -24.46 9.03 9.96
N GLN A 161 -23.68 8.47 9.04
CA GLN A 161 -22.75 7.39 9.37
C GLN A 161 -21.60 7.96 10.19
N LEU A 162 -21.38 7.41 11.38
CA LEU A 162 -20.24 7.78 12.21
C LEU A 162 -18.91 7.40 11.52
N PRO A 163 -17.85 8.20 11.71
CA PRO A 163 -16.51 7.84 11.26
C PRO A 163 -16.05 6.51 11.88
N THR A 164 -15.27 5.75 11.13
CA THR A 164 -14.65 4.50 11.59
C THR A 164 -13.13 4.54 11.38
N LYS A 165 -12.36 3.68 12.03
CA LYS A 165 -10.90 3.63 11.83
C LYS A 165 -10.49 3.43 10.37
N MET A 166 -11.29 2.68 9.60
CA MET A 166 -10.99 2.37 8.18
C MET A 166 -11.77 3.24 7.20
N GLY A 167 -12.70 4.05 7.66
CA GLY A 167 -13.55 4.87 6.80
C GLY A 167 -14.51 4.06 5.91
N LEU A 168 -15.07 4.72 4.91
CA LEU A 168 -15.78 4.10 3.78
C LEU A 168 -14.96 4.31 2.52
N SER A 169 -14.60 3.21 1.87
CA SER A 169 -13.83 3.20 0.64
C SER A 169 -14.73 2.89 -0.56
N VAL A 170 -14.72 3.77 -1.54
CA VAL A 170 -15.45 3.60 -2.80
C VAL A 170 -14.43 3.71 -3.94
N GLY A 171 -14.48 2.78 -4.87
CA GLY A 171 -13.53 2.72 -5.96
C GLY A 171 -14.17 2.55 -7.32
N HIS A 172 -13.38 2.76 -8.34
CA HIS A 172 -13.69 2.45 -9.74
C HIS A 172 -12.41 2.12 -10.49
N TRP A 173 -12.56 1.42 -11.60
CA TRP A 173 -11.46 1.15 -12.49
C TRP A 173 -11.32 2.27 -13.52
N ASP A 174 -10.12 2.82 -13.63
CA ASP A 174 -9.69 3.70 -14.71
C ASP A 174 -8.60 2.97 -15.52
N GLY A 175 -8.98 2.45 -16.67
CA GLY A 175 -8.14 1.55 -17.43
C GLY A 175 -7.75 0.31 -16.61
N GLU A 176 -6.47 0.16 -16.32
CA GLU A 176 -5.90 -0.93 -15.52
C GLU A 176 -5.65 -0.52 -14.05
N SER A 177 -5.86 0.74 -13.71
CA SER A 177 -5.69 1.27 -12.36
C SER A 177 -6.98 1.24 -11.56
N LEU A 178 -6.89 0.88 -10.29
CA LEU A 178 -7.97 1.00 -9.34
C LEU A 178 -7.82 2.34 -8.60
N ILE A 179 -8.81 3.20 -8.79
CA ILE A 179 -8.90 4.47 -8.06
C ILE A 179 -9.84 4.27 -6.87
N VAL A 180 -9.39 4.66 -5.68
CA VAL A 180 -10.16 4.51 -4.45
C VAL A 180 -10.22 5.84 -3.71
N GLU A 181 -11.42 6.26 -3.34
CA GLU A 181 -11.62 7.38 -2.44
C GLU A 181 -12.12 6.87 -1.10
N THR A 182 -11.48 7.31 -0.01
CA THR A 182 -11.88 6.97 1.35
C THR A 182 -12.13 8.22 2.15
N SER A 183 -13.29 8.25 2.80
CA SER A 183 -13.73 9.33 3.69
C SER A 183 -14.41 8.77 4.94
N GLY A 184 -14.70 9.64 5.92
CA GLY A 184 -15.30 9.21 7.17
C GLY A 184 -14.35 8.33 8.00
N ILE A 185 -13.08 8.65 7.95
CA ILE A 185 -12.05 8.08 8.81
C ILE A 185 -12.14 8.78 10.16
N ALA A 186 -12.22 8.03 11.26
CA ALA A 186 -12.22 8.60 12.60
C ALA A 186 -10.89 9.29 12.89
N ALA A 187 -10.93 10.41 13.60
CA ALA A 187 -9.72 11.10 14.04
C ALA A 187 -8.75 10.14 14.74
N GLY A 188 -7.48 10.31 14.48
CA GLY A 188 -6.46 9.37 14.96
C GLY A 188 -5.04 9.84 14.68
N ILE A 189 -4.14 8.87 14.60
CA ILE A 189 -2.73 9.11 14.37
C ILE A 189 -2.37 8.58 12.98
N ALA A 190 -1.70 9.42 12.20
CA ALA A 190 -1.03 9.06 10.97
C ALA A 190 0.47 8.88 11.27
N GLY A 191 1.03 7.77 10.83
CA GLY A 191 2.45 7.48 10.95
C GLY A 191 3.03 7.08 9.60
N TRP A 192 3.94 7.90 9.07
CA TRP A 192 4.64 7.71 7.79
C TRP A 192 6.09 8.18 7.90
N PRO A 193 7.02 7.64 7.15
CA PRO A 193 7.23 6.22 6.89
C PRO A 193 7.52 5.49 8.19
N GLN A 194 7.15 4.23 8.25
CA GLN A 194 7.43 3.35 9.38
C GLN A 194 7.50 3.98 10.77
N LEU A 195 6.40 3.83 11.48
CA LEU A 195 6.25 3.76 12.95
C LEU A 195 6.92 4.82 13.81
N LEU A 196 8.06 5.41 13.43
CA LEU A 196 8.86 6.22 14.34
C LEU A 196 9.38 7.54 13.77
N ALA A 197 9.37 7.74 12.44
CA ALA A 197 9.98 8.91 11.85
C ALA A 197 9.03 10.10 11.76
N PHE A 198 7.79 9.87 11.37
CA PHE A 198 6.75 10.89 11.29
C PHE A 198 5.46 10.39 11.93
N SER A 199 4.99 11.08 12.96
CA SER A 199 3.76 10.74 13.66
C SER A 199 3.00 12.02 13.97
N ALA A 200 1.84 12.19 13.33
CA ALA A 200 1.00 13.37 13.50
C ALA A 200 -0.45 12.97 13.73
N GLN A 201 -1.19 13.79 14.45
CA GLN A 201 -2.64 13.64 14.56
C GLN A 201 -3.30 14.03 13.24
N HIS A 202 -4.39 13.35 12.90
CA HIS A 202 -5.30 13.75 11.85
C HIS A 202 -6.73 13.87 12.38
N SER A 203 -7.55 14.68 11.72
CA SER A 203 -8.95 14.87 12.07
C SER A 203 -9.85 13.83 11.39
N ASP A 204 -11.15 13.91 11.66
CA ASP A 204 -12.18 13.13 10.96
C ASP A 204 -12.57 13.72 9.58
N GLN A 205 -11.95 14.85 9.20
CA GLN A 205 -12.03 15.41 7.84
C GLN A 205 -11.03 14.76 6.88
N LEU A 206 -10.19 13.85 7.39
CA LEU A 206 -9.22 13.13 6.57
C LEU A 206 -9.89 12.44 5.39
N ARG A 207 -9.38 12.72 4.19
CA ARG A 207 -9.73 12.10 2.92
C ARG A 207 -8.47 11.54 2.28
N ILE A 208 -8.59 10.34 1.73
CA ILE A 208 -7.48 9.69 1.02
C ILE A 208 -7.97 9.26 -0.36
N VAL A 209 -7.23 9.67 -1.39
CA VAL A 209 -7.42 9.20 -2.77
C VAL A 209 -6.23 8.33 -3.15
N GLU A 210 -6.50 7.11 -3.55
CA GLU A 210 -5.51 6.08 -3.81
C GLU A 210 -5.57 5.63 -5.26
N HIS A 211 -4.41 5.46 -5.87
CA HIS A 211 -4.22 4.88 -7.18
C HIS A 211 -3.41 3.60 -7.02
N TYR A 212 -4.03 2.47 -7.28
CA TYR A 212 -3.36 1.17 -7.33
C TYR A 212 -3.12 0.78 -8.78
N ALA A 213 -1.88 0.50 -9.11
CA ALA A 213 -1.48 0.03 -10.42
C ALA A 213 -0.50 -1.14 -10.31
N ARG A 214 -0.67 -2.12 -11.16
CA ARG A 214 0.28 -3.23 -11.29
C ARG A 214 1.37 -2.85 -12.29
N SER A 215 2.63 -3.22 -12.03
CA SER A 215 3.72 -3.04 -13.00
C SER A 215 3.46 -3.85 -14.26
N THR A 216 4.03 -3.43 -15.39
CA THR A 216 3.87 -4.10 -16.69
C THR A 216 4.32 -5.55 -16.69
N ASP A 217 5.33 -5.90 -15.89
CA ASP A 217 5.79 -7.28 -15.70
C ASP A 217 4.96 -8.06 -14.67
N GLY A 218 3.98 -7.41 -14.06
CA GLY A 218 3.07 -8.01 -13.08
C GLY A 218 3.70 -8.31 -11.72
N LYS A 219 4.95 -7.91 -11.47
CA LYS A 219 5.70 -8.30 -10.25
C LYS A 219 5.61 -7.27 -9.12
N ALA A 220 5.13 -6.07 -9.39
CA ALA A 220 4.94 -5.04 -8.38
C ALA A 220 3.52 -4.49 -8.38
N LEU A 221 3.03 -4.13 -7.21
CA LEU A 221 1.84 -3.34 -6.98
C LEU A 221 2.27 -1.98 -6.46
N MET A 222 1.94 -0.95 -7.21
CA MET A 222 2.25 0.44 -6.87
C MET A 222 1.02 1.11 -6.29
N LEU A 223 1.19 1.83 -5.21
CA LEU A 223 0.20 2.72 -4.61
C LEU A 223 0.74 4.14 -4.65
N THR A 224 -0.07 5.06 -5.16
CA THR A 224 0.08 6.50 -4.91
C THR A 224 -1.14 6.96 -4.13
N ALA A 225 -0.94 7.51 -2.95
CA ALA A 225 -2.00 7.99 -2.08
C ALA A 225 -1.87 9.51 -1.89
N THR A 226 -2.91 10.25 -2.24
CA THR A 226 -3.04 11.67 -1.92
C THR A 226 -3.85 11.79 -0.63
N VAL A 227 -3.24 12.37 0.38
CA VAL A 227 -3.80 12.54 1.73
C VAL A 227 -4.15 14.01 1.93
N GLU A 228 -5.40 14.27 2.25
CA GLU A 228 -5.95 15.61 2.50
C GLU A 228 -6.58 15.65 3.89
N ASP A 229 -6.15 16.57 4.72
CA ASP A 229 -6.78 16.85 6.01
C ASP A 229 -6.59 18.33 6.35
N PRO A 230 -7.58 19.19 6.12
CA PRO A 230 -7.46 20.63 6.34
C PRO A 230 -7.10 21.03 7.77
N TRP A 231 -7.36 20.16 8.74
CA TRP A 231 -6.98 20.39 10.13
C TRP A 231 -5.47 20.16 10.35
N SER A 232 -4.89 19.12 9.74
CA SER A 232 -3.50 18.73 9.98
C SER A 232 -2.53 19.17 8.89
N LEU A 233 -2.98 19.33 7.65
CA LEU A 233 -2.14 19.60 6.49
C LEU A 233 -2.50 20.93 5.83
N LYS A 234 -1.49 21.75 5.52
CA LYS A 234 -1.62 23.01 4.76
C LYS A 234 -1.94 22.76 3.28
N GLU A 235 -1.49 21.64 2.77
CA GLU A 235 -1.65 21.19 1.38
C GLU A 235 -1.70 19.66 1.31
N PRO A 236 -2.27 19.05 0.26
CA PRO A 236 -2.28 17.61 0.09
C PRO A 236 -0.87 17.02 0.14
N LEU A 237 -0.74 15.88 0.81
CA LEU A 237 0.50 15.12 0.88
C LEU A 237 0.39 13.88 -0.01
N VAL A 238 1.32 13.73 -0.95
CA VAL A 238 1.38 12.56 -1.83
C VAL A 238 2.40 11.56 -1.28
N LEU A 239 1.92 10.36 -1.02
CA LEU A 239 2.69 9.25 -0.49
C LEU A 239 2.66 8.09 -1.47
N LYS A 240 3.77 7.37 -1.58
CA LYS A 240 3.91 6.22 -2.47
C LYS A 240 4.30 4.98 -1.68
N LYS A 241 3.77 3.84 -2.08
CA LYS A 241 4.16 2.52 -1.56
C LYS A 241 4.23 1.51 -2.68
N MET A 242 5.10 0.53 -2.51
CA MET A 242 5.23 -0.59 -3.43
C MET A 242 5.22 -1.90 -2.65
N TRP A 243 4.53 -2.89 -3.22
CA TRP A 243 4.63 -4.29 -2.79
C TRP A 243 5.11 -5.14 -3.96
N ARG A 244 5.76 -6.24 -3.65
CA ARG A 244 6.19 -7.26 -4.61
C ARG A 244 5.18 -8.40 -4.64
N TRP A 245 4.96 -8.96 -5.82
CA TRP A 245 4.18 -10.19 -5.98
C TRP A 245 4.79 -11.32 -5.16
N ALA A 246 4.00 -11.96 -4.32
CA ALA A 246 4.46 -12.95 -3.36
C ALA A 246 3.40 -14.05 -3.16
N PRO A 247 3.09 -14.85 -4.20
CA PRO A 247 1.98 -15.82 -4.18
C PRO A 247 2.13 -16.88 -3.09
N GLU A 248 3.37 -17.17 -2.67
CA GLU A 248 3.67 -18.14 -1.60
C GLU A 248 3.56 -17.54 -0.19
N SER A 249 3.42 -16.23 -0.07
CA SER A 249 3.27 -15.54 1.22
C SER A 249 1.90 -15.82 1.83
N ARG A 250 1.83 -15.75 3.15
CA ARG A 250 0.58 -15.90 3.91
C ARG A 250 0.51 -14.85 5.00
N ILE A 251 -0.68 -14.32 5.21
CA ILE A 251 -0.97 -13.55 6.41
C ILE A 251 -1.28 -14.55 7.52
N LEU A 252 -0.40 -14.61 8.50
CA LEU A 252 -0.60 -15.46 9.68
C LEU A 252 -1.57 -14.78 10.65
N PRO A 253 -2.47 -15.54 11.31
CA PRO A 253 -3.34 -14.98 12.32
C PRO A 253 -2.53 -14.36 13.47
N TYR A 254 -2.95 -13.19 13.91
CA TYR A 254 -2.39 -12.53 15.08
C TYR A 254 -3.01 -13.19 16.32
N LYS A 255 -2.28 -14.12 16.93
CA LYS A 255 -2.86 -14.96 18.00
C LYS A 255 -2.69 -14.39 19.40
N ASP A 256 -1.55 -13.76 19.65
CA ASP A 256 -1.20 -13.30 21.00
C ASP A 256 -0.50 -11.95 20.93
N CYS A 257 -1.26 -10.87 21.10
CA CYS A 257 -0.65 -9.58 21.32
C CYS A 257 -0.15 -9.51 22.75
N GLN A 258 1.15 -9.58 22.93
CA GLN A 258 1.79 -9.26 24.18
C GLN A 258 2.51 -7.91 24.02
N LEU A 259 2.04 -6.91 24.76
CA LEU A 259 2.82 -5.68 24.87
C LEU A 259 4.16 -6.02 25.52
N PRO A 260 5.28 -5.49 25.02
CA PRO A 260 6.57 -5.64 25.69
C PRO A 260 6.42 -5.21 27.15
N THR A 261 6.88 -6.03 28.07
CA THR A 261 6.77 -5.81 29.54
C THR A 261 7.42 -4.49 29.99
N GLU A 262 8.30 -3.92 29.19
CA GLU A 262 8.92 -2.62 29.42
C GLU A 262 7.95 -1.44 29.23
N PHE A 263 6.97 -1.57 28.33
CA PHE A 263 5.93 -0.55 28.15
C PHE A 263 4.85 -0.62 29.23
N SER A 264 4.61 -1.78 29.83
CA SER A 264 3.63 -1.92 30.90
C SER A 264 4.07 -1.32 32.23
N LYS A 265 5.36 -1.04 32.42
CA LYS A 265 5.90 -0.44 33.66
C LYS A 265 5.83 1.09 33.71
N GLY A 266 5.65 1.74 32.55
CA GLY A 266 5.53 3.21 32.45
C GLY A 266 4.12 3.77 32.60
N VAL A 267 3.09 2.92 32.54
CA VAL A 267 1.67 3.35 32.55
C VAL A 267 1.11 3.47 33.99
N HIS A 268 1.90 3.16 35.02
CA HIS A 268 1.49 3.18 36.42
C HIS A 268 2.33 4.10 37.31
N GLN A 269 2.94 5.15 36.73
CA GLN A 269 3.59 6.19 37.59
C GLN A 269 3.00 7.56 37.31
#